data_fa242c6da2d7c48f68de509f25623fb1
#
_entry.id   fa242c6da2d7c48f68de509f25623fb1
#
_cell.length_a   1.000
_cell.length_b   1.000
_cell.length_c   1.000
_cell.angle_alpha   90.00
_cell.angle_beta   90.00
_cell.angle_gamma   90.00
#
_symmetry.space_group_name_H-M   'P 1'
#
loop_
_entity.id
_entity.type
_entity.pdbx_description
1 polymer ?
#
loop_
_entity_poly.entity_id
_entity_poly.type
_entity_poly.pdbx_seq_one_letter_code
_entity_poly.pdbx_strand_id
1 'polypeptide(L)'
;MAKAIFGEDFSGTLVRDRYAAYNHIGAHWQACLAHIITTLKGIQREHALLPEPEKDNHVDSFTCRLKDLCSRACDIGQKLKSSEISQKSATRMERHFLKHLNNSCKQPLRFKPAETLRRYLIGPDQKNLFTFLRIPGVPPTNNYGEQSPERVNKNETLFVRN
;
A
#
# COMPACT_ATOMS: atom_id res chain seq x y z
N MET A 1 3.67 -23.91 0.39
CA MET A 1 2.20 -23.72 0.17
C MET A 1 1.87 -22.68 -0.90
N ALA A 2 2.47 -21.49 -0.92
CA ALA A 2 2.18 -20.47 -1.93
C ALA A 2 2.56 -20.90 -3.38
N LYS A 3 3.69 -21.58 -3.62
CA LYS A 3 4.07 -22.12 -4.94
C LYS A 3 3.05 -23.12 -5.53
N ALA A 4 2.34 -23.87 -4.68
CA ALA A 4 1.33 -24.82 -5.12
C ALA A 4 0.04 -24.14 -5.67
N ILE A 5 -0.22 -22.88 -5.28
CA ILE A 5 -1.39 -22.11 -5.70
C ILE A 5 -1.11 -21.36 -7.02
N PHE A 6 0.12 -20.93 -7.26
CA PHE A 6 0.49 -20.00 -8.33
C PHE A 6 1.16 -20.63 -9.55
N GLY A 7 1.64 -21.88 -9.42
CA GLY A 7 2.54 -22.46 -10.42
C GLY A 7 3.94 -21.82 -10.41
N GLU A 8 4.91 -22.44 -11.06
CA GLU A 8 6.31 -21.95 -11.11
C GLU A 8 6.46 -20.72 -12.04
N ASP A 9 5.49 -20.46 -12.94
CA ASP A 9 5.58 -19.47 -14.03
C ASP A 9 4.61 -18.29 -13.87
N PHE A 10 4.25 -17.87 -12.64
CA PHE A 10 3.39 -16.72 -12.46
C PHE A 10 4.10 -15.42 -12.88
N SER A 11 3.69 -14.85 -14.03
CA SER A 11 4.25 -13.61 -14.60
C SER A 11 3.41 -12.34 -14.31
N GLY A 12 2.31 -12.48 -13.56
CA GLY A 12 1.40 -11.37 -13.24
C GLY A 12 1.88 -10.45 -12.11
N THR A 13 1.04 -9.48 -11.77
CA THR A 13 1.25 -8.58 -10.61
C THR A 13 0.36 -9.00 -9.44
N LEU A 14 0.97 -9.13 -8.27
CA LEU A 14 0.30 -9.52 -7.05
C LEU A 14 -0.09 -8.27 -6.25
N VAL A 15 -1.38 -8.07 -5.95
CA VAL A 15 -1.79 -7.04 -4.97
C VAL A 15 -1.94 -7.72 -3.62
N ARG A 16 -1.12 -7.32 -2.66
CA ARG A 16 -1.01 -8.01 -1.37
C ARG A 16 -0.88 -7.06 -0.18
N ASP A 17 -1.19 -7.59 0.98
CA ASP A 17 -0.79 -7.00 2.25
C ASP A 17 0.74 -7.12 2.46
N ARG A 18 1.21 -6.77 3.66
CA ARG A 18 2.63 -6.86 4.04
C ARG A 18 3.03 -8.24 4.56
N TYR A 19 2.23 -9.28 4.31
CA TYR A 19 2.51 -10.62 4.82
C TYR A 19 3.72 -11.25 4.11
N ALA A 20 4.72 -11.60 4.90
CA ALA A 20 6.03 -12.05 4.39
C ALA A 20 5.98 -13.38 3.60
N ALA A 21 4.94 -14.19 3.77
CA ALA A 21 4.80 -15.48 3.08
C ALA A 21 4.76 -15.35 1.54
N TYR A 22 4.46 -14.15 1.02
CA TYR A 22 4.40 -13.89 -0.42
C TYR A 22 5.69 -13.31 -1.01
N ASN A 23 6.75 -13.14 -0.21
CA ASN A 23 8.02 -12.54 -0.68
C ASN A 23 8.74 -13.37 -1.75
N HIS A 24 8.35 -14.63 -1.92
CA HIS A 24 8.97 -15.56 -2.86
C HIS A 24 8.15 -15.75 -4.15
N ILE A 25 7.05 -15.01 -4.33
CA ILE A 25 6.16 -15.18 -5.47
C ILE A 25 6.26 -13.98 -6.40
N GLY A 26 6.54 -14.27 -7.67
CA GLY A 26 6.33 -13.39 -8.80
C GLY A 26 7.27 -12.19 -8.90
N ALA A 27 7.33 -11.62 -10.09
CA ALA A 27 8.26 -10.54 -10.44
C ALA A 27 7.77 -9.16 -9.98
N HIS A 28 6.47 -8.94 -9.92
CA HIS A 28 5.89 -7.63 -9.59
C HIS A 28 4.81 -7.75 -8.51
N TRP A 29 4.74 -6.76 -7.63
CA TRP A 29 3.65 -6.66 -6.68
C TRP A 29 3.29 -5.22 -6.35
N GLN A 30 2.06 -5.04 -5.88
CA GLN A 30 1.50 -3.78 -5.38
C GLN A 30 1.16 -3.95 -3.91
N ALA A 31 1.64 -3.07 -3.06
CA ALA A 31 1.20 -3.02 -1.67
C ALA A 31 -0.25 -2.53 -1.60
N CYS A 32 -1.12 -3.28 -0.94
CA CYS A 32 -2.52 -2.87 -0.76
C CYS A 32 -2.61 -1.59 0.07
N LEU A 33 -2.99 -0.47 -0.55
CA LEU A 33 -3.08 0.82 0.12
C LEU A 33 -4.18 0.84 1.21
N ALA A 34 -5.24 0.04 1.06
CA ALA A 34 -6.27 -0.09 2.08
C ALA A 34 -5.71 -0.64 3.40
N HIS A 35 -4.80 -1.62 3.34
CA HIS A 35 -4.11 -2.15 4.53
C HIS A 35 -3.19 -1.12 5.18
N ILE A 36 -2.51 -0.29 4.39
CA ILE A 36 -1.70 0.81 4.91
C ILE A 36 -2.59 1.81 5.64
N ILE A 37 -3.72 2.20 5.04
CA ILE A 37 -4.70 3.12 5.67
C ILE A 37 -5.23 2.54 6.99
N THR A 38 -5.58 1.25 7.01
CA THR A 38 -6.06 0.56 8.21
C THR A 38 -4.99 0.55 9.30
N THR A 39 -3.73 0.27 8.95
CA THR A 39 -2.60 0.33 9.88
C THR A 39 -2.42 1.74 10.45
N LEU A 40 -2.50 2.78 9.62
CA LEU A 40 -2.40 4.18 10.05
C LEU A 40 -3.52 4.56 11.03
N LYS A 41 -4.75 4.08 10.79
CA LYS A 41 -5.88 4.26 11.72
C LYS A 41 -5.64 3.56 13.06
N GLY A 42 -5.07 2.34 13.04
CA GLY A 42 -4.68 1.61 14.24
C GLY A 42 -3.64 2.36 15.05
N ILE A 43 -2.55 2.78 14.41
CA ILE A 43 -1.48 3.59 15.03
C ILE A 43 -2.06 4.85 15.70
N GLN A 44 -2.95 5.55 15.03
CA GLN A 44 -3.56 6.77 15.54
C GLN A 44 -4.41 6.51 16.79
N ARG A 45 -5.19 5.40 16.80
CA ARG A 45 -5.99 4.99 17.98
C ARG A 45 -5.10 4.61 19.17
N GLU A 46 -4.09 3.78 18.94
CA GLU A 46 -3.16 3.36 20.00
C GLU A 46 -2.41 4.56 20.58
N HIS A 47 -1.91 5.47 19.73
CA HIS A 47 -1.21 6.68 20.15
C HIS A 47 -2.12 7.61 20.96
N ALA A 48 -3.39 7.75 20.60
CA ALA A 48 -4.36 8.58 21.31
C ALA A 48 -4.63 8.11 22.76
N LEU A 49 -4.44 6.82 23.03
CA LEU A 49 -4.62 6.23 24.36
C LEU A 49 -3.41 6.43 25.28
N LEU A 50 -2.27 6.90 24.77
CA LEU A 50 -1.09 7.14 25.60
C LEU A 50 -1.28 8.37 26.50
N PRO A 51 -0.71 8.36 27.72
CA PRO A 51 -0.63 9.56 28.54
C PRO A 51 0.23 10.63 27.87
N GLU A 52 -0.07 11.91 28.12
CA GLU A 52 0.60 13.06 27.46
C GLU A 52 2.15 13.00 27.44
N PRO A 53 2.83 12.61 28.54
CA PRO A 53 4.31 12.55 28.51
C PRO A 53 4.88 11.51 27.55
N GLU A 54 4.09 10.48 27.19
CA GLU A 54 4.51 9.40 26.29
C GLU A 54 4.15 9.66 24.83
N LYS A 55 3.31 10.66 24.56
CA LYS A 55 2.90 11.01 23.21
C LYS A 55 4.08 11.55 22.40
N ASP A 56 4.08 11.19 21.14
CA ASP A 56 4.98 11.71 20.11
C ASP A 56 4.23 12.72 19.25
N ASN A 57 4.54 13.99 19.38
CA ASN A 57 3.87 15.10 18.71
C ASN A 57 3.87 15.01 17.16
N HIS A 58 4.71 14.13 16.60
CA HIS A 58 4.80 13.96 15.15
C HIS A 58 3.88 12.86 14.59
N VAL A 59 3.36 11.96 15.44
CA VAL A 59 2.57 10.80 15.00
C VAL A 59 1.27 11.23 14.31
N ASP A 60 0.56 12.20 14.85
CA ASP A 60 -0.72 12.66 14.26
C ASP A 60 -0.50 13.29 12.89
N SER A 61 0.51 14.14 12.75
CA SER A 61 0.88 14.74 11.47
C SER A 61 1.31 13.69 10.45
N PHE A 62 2.13 12.72 10.87
CA PHE A 62 2.58 11.60 10.05
C PHE A 62 1.40 10.76 9.55
N THR A 63 0.53 10.32 10.46
CA THR A 63 -0.61 9.47 10.10
C THR A 63 -1.62 10.19 9.22
N CYS A 64 -1.93 11.46 9.48
CA CYS A 64 -2.84 12.26 8.67
C CYS A 64 -2.30 12.46 7.25
N ARG A 65 -1.03 12.88 7.09
CA ARG A 65 -0.41 13.08 5.77
C ARG A 65 -0.37 11.81 4.94
N LEU A 66 -0.06 10.68 5.56
CA LEU A 66 -0.01 9.40 4.83
C LEU A 66 -1.39 8.86 4.48
N LYS A 67 -2.40 9.04 5.34
CA LYS A 67 -3.79 8.69 4.99
C LYS A 67 -4.28 9.50 3.79
N ASP A 68 -4.04 10.81 3.79
CA ASP A 68 -4.38 11.67 2.66
C ASP A 68 -3.65 11.23 1.39
N LEU A 69 -2.35 10.97 1.47
CA LEU A 69 -1.55 10.50 0.34
C LEU A 69 -2.10 9.20 -0.24
N CYS A 70 -2.39 8.19 0.59
CA CYS A 70 -2.93 6.91 0.15
C CYS A 70 -4.35 7.07 -0.44
N SER A 71 -5.21 7.91 0.16
CA SER A 71 -6.55 8.17 -0.35
C SER A 71 -6.50 8.80 -1.73
N ARG A 72 -5.69 9.84 -1.91
CA ARG A 72 -5.48 10.49 -3.22
C ARG A 72 -4.91 9.53 -4.26
N ALA A 73 -4.00 8.64 -3.85
CA ALA A 73 -3.49 7.60 -4.76
C ALA A 73 -4.60 6.62 -5.17
N CYS A 74 -5.49 6.23 -4.27
CA CYS A 74 -6.66 5.42 -4.59
C CYS A 74 -7.61 6.14 -5.56
N ASP A 75 -7.85 7.44 -5.39
CA ASP A 75 -8.66 8.25 -6.31
C ASP A 75 -8.07 8.26 -7.72
N ILE A 76 -6.74 8.35 -7.85
CA ILE A 76 -6.06 8.21 -9.13
C ILE A 76 -6.27 6.81 -9.73
N GLY A 77 -6.24 5.76 -8.92
CA GLY A 77 -6.57 4.39 -9.34
C GLY A 77 -7.99 4.27 -9.89
N GLN A 78 -8.97 4.93 -9.26
CA GLN A 78 -10.35 4.97 -9.76
C GLN A 78 -10.45 5.71 -11.10
N LYS A 79 -9.79 6.89 -11.22
CA LYS A 79 -9.74 7.66 -12.46
C LYS A 79 -9.06 6.92 -13.62
N LEU A 80 -8.05 6.11 -13.32
CA LEU A 80 -7.46 5.19 -14.30
C LEU A 80 -8.48 4.15 -14.77
N LYS A 81 -9.20 3.54 -13.83
CA LYS A 81 -10.20 2.52 -14.13
C LYS A 81 -11.35 3.08 -14.96
N SER A 82 -11.81 4.31 -14.67
CA SER A 82 -12.87 5.01 -15.44
C SER A 82 -12.36 5.64 -16.75
N SER A 83 -11.08 5.51 -17.06
CA SER A 83 -10.44 6.12 -18.23
C SER A 83 -10.48 7.66 -18.26
N GLU A 84 -10.72 8.30 -17.11
CA GLU A 84 -10.67 9.76 -16.95
C GLU A 84 -9.24 10.31 -17.10
N ILE A 85 -8.25 9.49 -16.77
CA ILE A 85 -6.83 9.81 -16.97
C ILE A 85 -6.13 8.68 -17.70
N SER A 86 -5.10 9.03 -18.50
CA SER A 86 -4.29 8.03 -19.19
C SER A 86 -3.25 7.40 -18.26
N GLN A 87 -2.83 6.17 -18.58
CA GLN A 87 -1.73 5.50 -17.88
C GLN A 87 -0.44 6.34 -17.89
N LYS A 88 -0.15 7.03 -19.01
CA LYS A 88 1.00 7.94 -19.13
C LYS A 88 0.95 9.08 -18.13
N SER A 89 -0.24 9.65 -17.89
CA SER A 89 -0.44 10.69 -16.88
C SER A 89 -0.24 10.15 -15.47
N ALA A 90 -0.79 8.98 -15.16
CA ALA A 90 -0.63 8.32 -13.87
C ALA A 90 0.84 7.99 -13.57
N THR A 91 1.58 7.46 -14.53
CA THR A 91 3.02 7.17 -14.36
C THR A 91 3.83 8.43 -14.03
N ARG A 92 3.47 9.59 -14.60
CA ARG A 92 4.12 10.86 -14.21
C ARG A 92 3.82 11.26 -12.77
N MET A 93 2.63 10.94 -12.27
CA MET A 93 2.23 11.25 -10.90
C MET A 93 2.95 10.40 -9.85
N GLU A 94 3.46 9.21 -10.21
CA GLU A 94 4.18 8.34 -9.29
C GLU A 94 5.34 9.07 -8.60
N ARG A 95 6.16 9.79 -9.39
CA ARG A 95 7.29 10.56 -8.84
C ARG A 95 6.83 11.59 -7.81
N HIS A 96 5.69 12.21 -8.04
CA HIS A 96 5.10 13.17 -7.11
C HIS A 96 4.65 12.48 -5.82
N PHE A 97 3.97 11.33 -5.90
CA PHE A 97 3.57 10.53 -4.74
C PHE A 97 4.77 10.06 -3.92
N LEU A 98 5.83 9.56 -4.57
CA LEU A 98 7.06 9.15 -3.89
C LEU A 98 7.76 10.32 -3.19
N LYS A 99 7.79 11.51 -3.79
CA LYS A 99 8.33 12.73 -3.16
C LYS A 99 7.54 13.10 -1.91
N HIS A 100 6.22 13.09 -1.97
CA HIS A 100 5.36 13.38 -0.81
C HIS A 100 5.50 12.32 0.29
N LEU A 101 5.59 11.04 -0.08
CA LEU A 101 5.85 9.94 0.84
C LEU A 101 7.16 10.17 1.61
N ASN A 102 8.25 10.41 0.88
CA ASN A 102 9.57 10.66 1.48
C ASN A 102 9.56 11.87 2.41
N ASN A 103 8.90 12.95 2.02
CA ASN A 103 8.76 14.13 2.87
C ASN A 103 7.97 13.83 4.15
N SER A 104 6.91 13.03 4.07
CA SER A 104 6.10 12.63 5.23
C SER A 104 6.85 11.69 6.17
N CYS A 105 7.80 10.92 5.63
CA CYS A 105 8.63 9.96 6.37
C CYS A 105 10.01 10.50 6.77
N LYS A 106 10.28 11.79 6.60
CA LYS A 106 11.61 12.37 6.80
C LYS A 106 12.10 12.29 8.24
N GLN A 107 11.20 12.49 9.20
CA GLN A 107 11.58 12.49 10.62
C GLN A 107 11.35 11.12 11.26
N PRO A 108 12.32 10.60 12.05
CA PRO A 108 12.11 9.44 12.89
C PRO A 108 11.02 9.68 13.93
N LEU A 109 10.32 8.62 14.33
CA LEU A 109 9.24 8.67 15.30
C LEU A 109 9.62 7.85 16.55
N ARG A 110 9.28 8.38 17.73
CA ARG A 110 9.52 7.68 19.00
C ARG A 110 8.49 6.58 19.25
N PHE A 111 7.26 6.76 18.78
CA PHE A 111 6.20 5.75 18.91
C PHE A 111 6.50 4.57 17.99
N LYS A 112 6.85 3.43 18.59
CA LYS A 112 7.36 2.24 17.86
C LYS A 112 6.48 1.74 16.72
N PRO A 113 5.13 1.65 16.85
CA PRO A 113 4.29 1.21 15.74
C PRO A 113 4.37 2.13 14.52
N ALA A 114 4.39 3.46 14.75
CA ALA A 114 4.52 4.45 13.69
C ALA A 114 5.91 4.40 13.02
N GLU A 115 6.96 4.26 13.82
CA GLU A 115 8.34 4.14 13.30
C GLU A 115 8.54 2.87 12.48
N THR A 116 7.93 1.76 12.90
CA THR A 116 7.98 0.50 12.14
C THR A 116 7.32 0.67 10.77
N LEU A 117 6.15 1.31 10.70
CA LEU A 117 5.50 1.61 9.43
C LEU A 117 6.32 2.58 8.60
N ARG A 118 6.86 3.65 9.21
CA ARG A 118 7.72 4.62 8.51
C ARG A 118 8.90 3.94 7.82
N ARG A 119 9.62 3.08 8.53
CA ARG A 119 10.77 2.33 7.98
C ARG A 119 10.36 1.42 6.82
N TYR A 120 9.23 0.76 6.93
CA TYR A 120 8.69 -0.03 5.83
C TYR A 120 8.44 0.83 4.58
N LEU A 121 7.79 2.00 4.75
CA LEU A 121 7.40 2.87 3.64
C LEU A 121 8.59 3.49 2.88
N ILE A 122 9.75 3.66 3.53
CA ILE A 122 10.98 4.16 2.90
C ILE A 122 12.01 3.05 2.65
N GLY A 123 11.65 1.81 2.91
CA GLY A 123 12.51 0.63 2.73
C GLY A 123 12.62 0.18 1.27
N PRO A 124 13.24 -0.98 1.03
CA PRO A 124 13.47 -1.53 -0.31
C PRO A 124 12.19 -1.72 -1.13
N ASP A 125 11.08 -1.96 -0.44
CA ASP A 125 9.78 -2.21 -1.05
C ASP A 125 8.98 -0.94 -1.41
N GLN A 126 9.53 0.24 -1.16
CA GLN A 126 8.90 1.53 -1.50
C GLN A 126 8.41 1.59 -2.96
N LYS A 127 9.19 1.03 -3.89
CA LYS A 127 8.85 0.96 -5.32
C LYS A 127 7.55 0.22 -5.61
N ASN A 128 7.08 -0.60 -4.68
CA ASN A 128 5.87 -1.42 -4.83
C ASN A 128 4.60 -0.76 -4.24
N LEU A 129 4.72 0.44 -3.67
CA LEU A 129 3.59 1.18 -3.10
C LEU A 129 2.66 1.76 -4.18
N PHE A 130 3.22 2.07 -5.35
CA PHE A 130 2.50 2.73 -6.43
C PHE A 130 2.67 2.00 -7.77
N THR A 131 2.82 0.67 -7.76
CA THR A 131 2.97 -0.16 -8.96
C THR A 131 1.80 0.02 -9.92
N PHE A 132 0.57 0.23 -9.42
CA PHE A 132 -0.62 0.48 -10.22
C PHE A 132 -0.54 1.74 -11.09
N LEU A 133 0.34 2.68 -10.75
CA LEU A 133 0.59 3.88 -11.58
C LEU A 133 1.50 3.58 -12.79
N ARG A 134 2.21 2.45 -12.79
CA ARG A 134 3.11 2.03 -13.86
C ARG A 134 2.53 0.91 -14.71
N ILE A 135 1.88 -0.05 -14.06
CA ILE A 135 1.38 -1.27 -14.73
C ILE A 135 -0.13 -1.15 -14.92
N PRO A 136 -0.61 -1.15 -16.18
CA PRO A 136 -2.04 -1.08 -16.49
C PRO A 136 -2.82 -2.22 -15.84
N GLY A 137 -4.06 -1.94 -15.42
CA GLY A 137 -4.96 -2.94 -14.87
C GLY A 137 -4.70 -3.34 -13.41
N VAL A 138 -3.57 -2.97 -12.83
CA VAL A 138 -3.27 -3.23 -11.41
C VAL A 138 -4.06 -2.25 -10.53
N PRO A 139 -4.90 -2.72 -9.60
CA PRO A 139 -5.60 -1.82 -8.69
C PRO A 139 -4.71 -1.40 -7.49
N PRO A 140 -4.98 -0.25 -6.86
CA PRO A 140 -4.25 0.21 -5.67
C PRO A 140 -4.58 -0.60 -4.41
N THR A 141 -5.68 -1.35 -4.41
CA THR A 141 -6.18 -2.14 -3.28
C THR A 141 -6.67 -3.50 -3.74
N ASN A 142 -6.73 -4.47 -2.85
CA ASN A 142 -7.28 -5.81 -3.12
C ASN A 142 -8.80 -5.94 -2.83
N ASN A 143 -9.51 -4.84 -2.57
CA ASN A 143 -10.94 -4.85 -2.21
C ASN A 143 -11.84 -5.54 -3.24
N TYR A 144 -11.38 -5.73 -4.48
CA TYR A 144 -12.11 -6.48 -5.51
C TYR A 144 -12.12 -8.00 -5.26
N GLY A 145 -11.10 -8.54 -4.57
CA GLY A 145 -11.06 -9.95 -4.20
C GLY A 145 -12.13 -10.34 -3.15
N GLU A 146 -12.57 -9.36 -2.35
CA GLU A 146 -13.60 -9.60 -1.32
C GLU A 146 -15.02 -9.64 -1.90
N GLN A 147 -15.26 -9.06 -3.07
CA GLN A 147 -16.57 -8.95 -3.73
C GLN A 147 -16.79 -10.01 -4.80
N SER A 148 -15.80 -10.83 -5.15
CA SER A 148 -15.93 -11.88 -6.15
C SER A 148 -16.49 -13.15 -5.54
N PRO A 149 -17.53 -13.80 -6.14
CA PRO A 149 -18.11 -15.05 -5.60
C PRO A 149 -17.15 -16.25 -5.64
N GLU A 150 -16.07 -16.17 -6.40
CA GLU A 150 -14.99 -17.15 -6.40
C GLU A 150 -13.98 -16.85 -5.29
N ARG A 151 -14.40 -17.07 -4.05
CA ARG A 151 -13.53 -16.97 -2.87
C ARG A 151 -12.53 -18.11 -2.87
N VAL A 152 -11.39 -17.92 -3.48
CA VAL A 152 -10.23 -18.74 -3.22
C VAL A 152 -9.54 -18.17 -1.98
N ASN A 153 -9.84 -18.78 -0.85
CA ASN A 153 -9.16 -18.67 0.44
C ASN A 153 -8.96 -17.27 1.06
N LYS A 154 -9.28 -17.15 2.35
CA LYS A 154 -9.29 -15.96 3.22
C LYS A 154 -7.96 -15.22 3.43
N ASN A 155 -7.03 -15.26 2.49
CA ASN A 155 -5.80 -14.47 2.51
C ASN A 155 -5.86 -13.49 1.36
N GLU A 156 -6.30 -12.32 1.62
CA GLU A 156 -6.36 -10.98 1.01
C GLU A 156 -5.36 -10.70 -0.13
N THR A 157 -5.39 -11.52 -1.18
CA THR A 157 -4.48 -11.39 -2.32
C THR A 157 -5.26 -11.41 -3.63
N LEU A 158 -5.13 -10.34 -4.42
CA LEU A 158 -5.72 -10.21 -5.75
C LEU A 158 -4.66 -10.45 -6.82
N PHE A 159 -5.01 -11.24 -7.84
CA PHE A 159 -4.16 -11.52 -8.99
C PHE A 159 -4.58 -10.69 -10.19
N VAL A 160 -3.61 -10.05 -10.82
CA VAL A 160 -3.77 -9.42 -12.13
C VAL A 160 -2.87 -10.16 -13.11
N ARG A 161 -3.47 -10.87 -14.08
CA ARG A 161 -2.73 -11.42 -15.24
C ARG A 161 -2.50 -10.28 -16.23
N ASN A 162 -1.25 -10.12 -16.63
CA ASN A 162 -0.89 -9.22 -17.74
C ASN A 162 -1.25 -9.86 -19.07
#